data_76a6541db15c26766730257058af4e01
#
_entry.id   76a6541db15c26766730257058af4e01
#
_cell.length_a   1.000
_cell.length_b   1.000
_cell.length_c   1.000
_cell.angle_alpha   90.00
_cell.angle_beta   90.00
_cell.angle_gamma   90.00
#
_symmetry.space_group_name_H-M   'P 1'
#
loop_
_entity.id
_entity.type
_entity.pdbx_description
1 polymer ?
#
loop_
_entity_poly.entity_id
_entity_poly.type
_entity_poly.pdbx_seq_one_letter_code
_entity_poly.pdbx_strand_id
1 'polypeptide(L)'
;MSYGFGNSTGQVAGAAFSALTKIDATAIPYKSTPQALTDLAGGQITFLFVDLASSAPHVKSGRLRMLAVTSEKPSALAPGLPSVASAAQLPGFDLAAWVGVLGPAGMPVDVTNRLSVAINQMLARTEVVERFAGMGSEAAPGDAAELERTMRTQLDVWGRKVREAGITPE
;
A
#
# COMPACT_ATOMS: atom_id res chain seq x y z
N MET A 1 17.90 -13.81 -5.37
CA MET A 1 16.98 -13.42 -4.27
C MET A 1 15.55 -13.78 -4.68
N SER A 2 14.60 -13.81 -3.74
CA SER A 2 13.18 -14.04 -4.07
C SER A 2 12.29 -13.10 -3.27
N TYR A 3 11.15 -12.71 -3.85
CA TYR A 3 10.12 -11.99 -3.13
C TYR A 3 8.77 -12.69 -3.26
N GLY A 4 8.01 -12.68 -2.18
CA GLY A 4 6.67 -13.23 -2.18
C GLY A 4 5.60 -12.16 -2.42
N PHE A 5 4.41 -12.57 -2.86
CA PHE A 5 3.24 -11.71 -2.91
C PHE A 5 1.96 -12.54 -2.76
N GLY A 6 1.02 -12.02 -2.01
CA GLY A 6 -0.31 -12.62 -1.82
C GLY A 6 -1.44 -11.74 -2.35
N ASN A 7 -1.10 -10.64 -3.02
CA ASN A 7 -2.03 -9.71 -3.69
C ASN A 7 -1.30 -8.91 -4.78
N SER A 8 -2.07 -8.23 -5.63
CA SER A 8 -1.53 -7.46 -6.76
C SER A 8 -0.65 -6.27 -6.35
N THR A 9 -0.98 -5.60 -5.23
CA THR A 9 -0.18 -4.48 -4.72
C THR A 9 1.23 -4.93 -4.35
N GLY A 10 1.37 -6.04 -3.62
CA GLY A 10 2.66 -6.64 -3.27
C GLY A 10 3.44 -7.12 -4.49
N GLN A 11 2.73 -7.68 -5.49
CA GLN A 11 3.33 -8.10 -6.76
C GLN A 11 3.96 -6.92 -7.50
N VAL A 12 3.19 -5.85 -7.72
CA VAL A 12 3.67 -4.66 -8.44
C VAL A 12 4.81 -3.98 -7.68
N ALA A 13 4.72 -3.86 -6.36
CA ALA A 13 5.77 -3.25 -5.55
C ALA A 13 7.07 -4.05 -5.61
N GLY A 14 7.00 -5.39 -5.50
CA GLY A 14 8.16 -6.27 -5.61
C GLY A 14 8.80 -6.23 -6.99
N ALA A 15 8.01 -6.29 -8.04
CA ALA A 15 8.48 -6.23 -9.42
C ALA A 15 9.11 -4.86 -9.76
N ALA A 16 8.45 -3.76 -9.37
CA ALA A 16 8.98 -2.40 -9.56
C ALA A 16 10.29 -2.19 -8.80
N PHE A 17 10.37 -2.66 -7.56
CA PHE A 17 11.60 -2.59 -6.77
C PHE A 17 12.74 -3.37 -7.43
N SER A 18 12.48 -4.62 -7.85
CA SER A 18 13.48 -5.46 -8.50
C SER A 18 13.98 -4.84 -9.81
N ALA A 19 13.07 -4.32 -10.64
CA ALA A 19 13.43 -3.66 -11.91
C ALA A 19 14.27 -2.39 -11.70
N LEU A 20 13.87 -1.53 -10.76
CA LEU A 20 14.56 -0.26 -10.50
C LEU A 20 15.93 -0.44 -9.83
N THR A 21 16.06 -1.43 -8.96
CA THR A 21 17.33 -1.76 -8.29
C THR A 21 18.22 -2.68 -9.12
N LYS A 22 17.71 -3.23 -10.23
CA LYS A 22 18.38 -4.25 -11.05
C LYS A 22 18.78 -5.50 -10.27
N ILE A 23 18.03 -5.80 -9.21
CA ILE A 23 18.20 -7.03 -8.44
C ILE A 23 17.48 -8.16 -9.16
N ASP A 24 18.21 -9.24 -9.44
CA ASP A 24 17.61 -10.49 -9.95
C ASP A 24 16.86 -11.18 -8.79
N ALA A 25 15.56 -10.94 -8.72
CA ALA A 25 14.67 -11.50 -7.70
C ALA A 25 13.50 -12.25 -8.33
N THR A 26 13.41 -13.54 -8.04
CA THR A 26 12.31 -14.39 -8.48
C THR A 26 11.02 -14.06 -7.74
N ALA A 27 9.95 -13.82 -8.45
CA ALA A 27 8.61 -13.57 -7.91
C ALA A 27 7.94 -14.90 -7.53
N ILE A 28 7.50 -15.05 -6.29
CA ILE A 28 6.84 -16.25 -5.76
C ILE A 28 5.38 -15.92 -5.40
N PRO A 29 4.39 -16.42 -6.16
CA PRO A 29 2.98 -16.19 -5.88
C PRO A 29 2.50 -17.04 -4.69
N TYR A 30 1.69 -16.45 -3.83
CA TYR A 30 1.01 -17.10 -2.73
C TYR A 30 -0.51 -16.88 -2.83
N LYS A 31 -1.29 -17.84 -2.33
CA LYS A 31 -2.75 -17.72 -2.29
C LYS A 31 -3.24 -16.61 -1.34
N SER A 32 -2.39 -16.21 -0.39
CA SER A 32 -2.72 -15.15 0.58
C SER A 32 -1.46 -14.54 1.20
N THR A 33 -1.58 -13.30 1.66
CA THR A 33 -0.51 -12.59 2.39
C THR A 33 -0.04 -13.32 3.66
N PRO A 34 -0.91 -13.90 4.51
CA PRO A 34 -0.45 -14.65 5.70
C PRO A 34 0.45 -15.84 5.37
N GLN A 35 0.19 -16.54 4.26
CA GLN A 35 1.05 -17.63 3.82
C GLN A 35 2.45 -17.13 3.43
N ALA A 36 2.52 -16.05 2.65
CA ALA A 36 3.78 -15.42 2.27
C ALA A 36 4.57 -14.93 3.50
N LEU A 37 3.90 -14.35 4.51
CA LEU A 37 4.52 -13.92 5.76
C LEU A 37 5.10 -15.10 6.57
N THR A 38 4.43 -16.24 6.56
CA THR A 38 4.92 -17.46 7.22
C THR A 38 6.21 -17.95 6.55
N ASP A 39 6.23 -18.00 5.23
CA ASP A 39 7.39 -18.44 4.46
C ASP A 39 8.56 -17.44 4.54
N LEU A 40 8.26 -16.12 4.60
CA LEU A 40 9.28 -15.13 4.88
C LEU A 40 9.90 -15.32 6.26
N ALA A 41 9.08 -15.56 7.30
CA ALA A 41 9.56 -15.81 8.65
C ALA A 41 10.34 -17.14 8.76
N GLY A 42 10.06 -18.09 7.86
CA GLY A 42 10.79 -19.36 7.72
C GLY A 42 12.02 -19.28 6.81
N GLY A 43 12.34 -18.11 6.24
CA GLY A 43 13.49 -17.91 5.35
C GLY A 43 13.35 -18.52 3.96
N GLN A 44 12.13 -18.93 3.54
CA GLN A 44 11.87 -19.50 2.20
C GLN A 44 11.90 -18.44 1.11
N ILE A 45 11.59 -17.20 1.45
CA ILE A 45 11.70 -16.02 0.58
C ILE A 45 12.54 -14.94 1.27
N THR A 46 13.09 -14.01 0.47
CA THR A 46 14.04 -13.01 0.97
C THR A 46 13.36 -11.75 1.48
N PHE A 47 12.31 -11.28 0.80
CA PHE A 47 11.56 -10.08 1.18
C PHE A 47 10.11 -10.12 0.67
N LEU A 48 9.30 -9.19 1.16
CA LEU A 48 7.87 -9.09 0.88
C LEU A 48 7.42 -7.64 1.04
N PHE A 49 6.62 -7.15 0.11
CA PHE A 49 5.86 -5.91 0.29
C PHE A 49 4.46 -6.25 0.80
N VAL A 50 4.10 -5.69 1.94
CA VAL A 50 2.88 -6.05 2.67
C VAL A 50 2.38 -4.86 3.50
N ASP A 51 1.09 -4.84 3.80
CA ASP A 51 0.52 -3.84 4.69
C ASP A 51 1.05 -3.93 6.13
N LEU A 52 1.06 -2.79 6.83
CA LEU A 52 1.61 -2.68 8.17
C LEU A 52 0.86 -3.57 9.17
N ALA A 53 -0.47 -3.65 9.05
CA ALA A 53 -1.28 -4.43 10.00
C ALA A 53 -0.96 -5.93 9.92
N SER A 54 -0.86 -6.48 8.72
CA SER A 54 -0.54 -7.91 8.53
C SER A 54 0.86 -8.27 9.02
N SER A 55 1.83 -7.35 8.88
CA SER A 55 3.21 -7.59 9.32
C SER A 55 3.44 -7.38 10.82
N ALA A 56 2.63 -6.54 11.48
CA ALA A 56 2.83 -6.10 12.86
C ALA A 56 3.02 -7.25 13.88
N PRO A 57 2.25 -8.36 13.88
CA PRO A 57 2.45 -9.47 14.82
C PRO A 57 3.81 -10.15 14.66
N HIS A 58 4.30 -10.29 13.42
CA HIS A 58 5.58 -10.90 13.12
C HIS A 58 6.76 -10.01 13.52
N VAL A 59 6.61 -8.69 13.33
CA VAL A 59 7.60 -7.70 13.75
C VAL A 59 7.66 -7.61 15.27
N LYS A 60 6.51 -7.53 15.92
CA LYS A 60 6.42 -7.47 17.39
C LYS A 60 7.02 -8.72 18.06
N SER A 61 6.91 -9.88 17.44
CA SER A 61 7.52 -11.13 17.92
C SER A 61 9.00 -11.29 17.53
N GLY A 62 9.60 -10.30 16.83
CA GLY A 62 10.99 -10.34 16.39
C GLY A 62 11.30 -11.31 15.26
N ARG A 63 10.27 -11.96 14.68
CA ARG A 63 10.43 -12.91 13.56
C ARG A 63 10.70 -12.23 12.24
N LEU A 64 10.20 -10.99 12.05
CA LEU A 64 10.43 -10.16 10.87
C LEU A 64 10.91 -8.78 11.28
N ARG A 65 11.58 -8.11 10.36
CA ARG A 65 12.03 -6.72 10.49
C ARG A 65 11.47 -5.89 9.34
N MET A 66 10.83 -4.77 9.66
CA MET A 66 10.49 -3.75 8.67
C MET A 66 11.76 -3.00 8.24
N LEU A 67 11.91 -2.74 6.95
CA LEU A 67 13.09 -2.08 6.38
C LEU A 67 12.77 -0.67 5.90
N ALA A 68 11.62 -0.48 5.24
CA ALA A 68 11.18 0.79 4.69
C ALA A 68 9.67 0.76 4.42
N VAL A 69 9.07 1.93 4.19
CA VAL A 69 7.68 2.10 3.73
C VAL A 69 7.66 2.44 2.24
N THR A 70 6.59 2.06 1.53
CA THR A 70 6.44 2.28 0.08
C THR A 70 5.89 3.65 -0.29
N SER A 71 5.42 4.44 0.67
CA SER A 71 5.04 5.84 0.46
C SER A 71 6.26 6.70 0.15
N GLU A 72 6.10 7.75 -0.64
CA GLU A 72 7.18 8.69 -0.97
C GLU A 72 7.80 9.32 0.28
N LYS A 73 6.97 9.65 1.27
CA LYS A 73 7.38 10.20 2.57
C LYS A 73 7.31 9.13 3.66
N PRO A 74 8.13 9.26 4.72
CA PRO A 74 7.98 8.42 5.92
C PRO A 74 6.55 8.51 6.47
N SER A 75 6.02 7.37 6.93
CA SER A 75 4.67 7.30 7.51
C SER A 75 4.70 7.49 9.03
N ALA A 76 3.74 8.24 9.55
CA ALA A 76 3.53 8.36 10.99
C ALA A 76 3.16 7.03 11.66
N LEU A 77 2.62 6.08 10.89
CA LEU A 77 2.28 4.72 11.36
C LEU A 77 3.50 3.81 11.53
N ALA A 78 4.65 4.21 10.98
CA ALA A 78 5.90 3.47 11.06
C ALA A 78 7.06 4.42 11.41
N PRO A 79 7.05 5.03 12.61
CA PRO A 79 8.04 6.03 13.00
C PRO A 79 9.45 5.43 12.97
N GLY A 80 10.39 6.19 12.43
CA GLY A 80 11.79 5.78 12.30
C GLY A 80 12.11 4.91 11.08
N LEU A 81 11.12 4.47 10.30
CA LEU A 81 11.38 3.80 9.03
C LEU A 81 11.55 4.82 7.90
N PRO A 82 12.58 4.65 7.05
CA PRO A 82 12.72 5.44 5.84
C PRO A 82 11.68 5.04 4.79
N SER A 83 11.48 5.88 3.77
CA SER A 83 10.82 5.44 2.55
C SER A 83 11.76 4.59 1.69
N VAL A 84 11.22 3.69 0.86
CA VAL A 84 12.00 2.97 -0.16
C VAL A 84 12.69 3.96 -1.09
N ALA A 85 12.01 5.05 -1.44
CA ALA A 85 12.57 6.11 -2.28
C ALA A 85 13.87 6.67 -1.71
N SER A 86 13.93 6.94 -0.40
CA SER A 86 15.14 7.45 0.25
C SER A 86 16.18 6.36 0.55
N ALA A 87 15.76 5.21 1.06
CA ALA A 87 16.67 4.15 1.48
C ALA A 87 17.40 3.47 0.32
N ALA A 88 16.71 3.30 -0.81
CA ALA A 88 17.25 2.68 -2.02
C ALA A 88 17.65 3.68 -3.12
N GLN A 89 17.59 4.98 -2.85
CA GLN A 89 17.87 6.06 -3.82
C GLN A 89 17.03 5.92 -5.11
N LEU A 90 15.74 5.63 -4.96
CA LEU A 90 14.78 5.45 -6.04
C LEU A 90 13.76 6.60 -6.05
N PRO A 91 14.10 7.79 -6.56
CA PRO A 91 13.19 8.94 -6.57
C PRO A 91 11.90 8.59 -7.33
N GLY A 92 10.75 8.96 -6.78
CA GLY A 92 9.44 8.65 -7.35
C GLY A 92 8.96 7.21 -7.10
N PHE A 93 9.61 6.44 -6.24
CA PHE A 93 9.04 5.21 -5.73
C PHE A 93 7.97 5.56 -4.70
N ASP A 94 6.72 5.60 -5.15
CA ASP A 94 5.53 5.84 -4.35
C ASP A 94 4.45 4.85 -4.77
N LEU A 95 4.23 3.84 -3.96
CA LEU A 95 3.28 2.75 -4.19
C LEU A 95 2.42 2.50 -2.95
N ALA A 96 1.96 3.59 -2.32
CA ALA A 96 1.02 3.50 -1.22
C ALA A 96 -0.36 3.05 -1.73
N ALA A 97 -0.92 2.03 -1.09
CA ALA A 97 -2.30 1.63 -1.34
C ALA A 97 -3.27 2.62 -0.68
N TRP A 98 -4.41 2.83 -1.30
CA TRP A 98 -5.47 3.68 -0.79
C TRP A 98 -6.84 3.01 -0.92
N VAL A 99 -7.80 3.45 -0.14
CA VAL A 99 -9.19 2.98 -0.15
C VAL A 99 -10.11 4.19 -0.21
N GLY A 100 -11.13 4.13 -1.05
CA GLY A 100 -12.14 5.19 -1.20
C GLY A 100 -13.56 4.63 -1.19
N VAL A 101 -14.53 5.47 -0.88
CA VAL A 101 -15.96 5.16 -0.97
C VAL A 101 -16.50 5.69 -2.29
N LEU A 102 -17.10 4.81 -3.07
CA LEU A 102 -17.69 5.12 -4.37
C LEU A 102 -19.20 4.89 -4.33
N GLY A 103 -19.93 5.70 -5.08
CA GLY A 103 -21.36 5.55 -5.30
C GLY A 103 -21.68 5.24 -6.78
N PRO A 104 -22.94 4.88 -7.09
CA PRO A 104 -23.41 4.69 -8.46
C PRO A 104 -23.21 5.93 -9.32
N ALA A 105 -22.94 5.73 -10.61
CA ALA A 105 -22.89 6.83 -11.57
C ALA A 105 -24.24 7.57 -11.63
N GLY A 106 -24.20 8.89 -11.73
CA GLY A 106 -25.41 9.71 -11.79
C GLY A 106 -26.10 9.96 -10.44
N MET A 107 -25.45 9.64 -9.32
CA MET A 107 -25.98 9.99 -8.00
C MET A 107 -26.18 11.52 -7.89
N PRO A 108 -27.31 11.99 -7.30
CA PRO A 108 -27.57 13.42 -7.12
C PRO A 108 -26.46 14.11 -6.33
N VAL A 109 -26.09 15.32 -6.74
CA VAL A 109 -24.98 16.07 -6.14
C VAL A 109 -25.19 16.37 -4.65
N ASP A 110 -26.43 16.65 -4.24
CA ASP A 110 -26.78 16.89 -2.84
C ASP A 110 -26.58 15.63 -1.98
N VAL A 111 -26.87 14.44 -2.51
CA VAL A 111 -26.62 13.16 -1.83
C VAL A 111 -25.10 12.93 -1.70
N THR A 112 -24.35 13.16 -2.78
CA THR A 112 -22.88 13.03 -2.78
C THR A 112 -22.27 13.96 -1.73
N ASN A 113 -22.68 15.23 -1.71
CA ASN A 113 -22.17 16.21 -0.74
C ASN A 113 -22.51 15.83 0.70
N ARG A 114 -23.73 15.38 0.98
CA ARG A 114 -24.13 14.94 2.33
C ARG A 114 -23.32 13.73 2.80
N LEU A 115 -23.07 12.76 1.93
CA LEU A 115 -22.22 11.60 2.24
C LEU A 115 -20.78 12.02 2.50
N SER A 116 -20.23 12.89 1.66
CA SER A 116 -18.86 13.40 1.82
C SER A 116 -18.70 14.12 3.16
N VAL A 117 -19.64 15.00 3.52
CA VAL A 117 -19.61 15.68 4.82
C VAL A 117 -19.68 14.68 5.99
N ALA A 118 -20.58 13.71 5.93
CA ALA A 118 -20.74 12.71 7.00
C ALA A 118 -19.48 11.83 7.14
N ILE A 119 -18.89 11.41 6.03
CA ILE A 119 -17.64 10.62 6.02
C ILE A 119 -16.49 11.46 6.61
N ASN A 120 -16.32 12.72 6.20
CA ASN A 120 -15.28 13.59 6.73
C ASN A 120 -15.43 13.85 8.23
N GLN A 121 -16.66 14.06 8.70
CA GLN A 121 -16.93 14.20 10.14
C GLN A 121 -16.58 12.92 10.92
N MET A 122 -16.87 11.76 10.36
CA MET A 122 -16.49 10.48 10.94
C MET A 122 -14.97 10.31 10.98
N LEU A 123 -14.27 10.59 9.88
CA LEU A 123 -12.81 10.46 9.76
C LEU A 123 -12.05 11.45 10.64
N ALA A 124 -12.66 12.56 11.05
CA ALA A 124 -12.07 13.53 11.98
C ALA A 124 -12.18 13.11 13.48
N ARG A 125 -12.95 12.06 13.79
CA ARG A 125 -13.11 11.60 15.17
C ARG A 125 -11.87 10.87 15.65
N THR A 126 -11.35 11.23 16.81
CA THR A 126 -10.12 10.65 17.39
C THR A 126 -10.19 9.12 17.45
N GLU A 127 -11.31 8.56 17.91
CA GLU A 127 -11.52 7.11 18.00
C GLU A 127 -11.43 6.40 16.65
N VAL A 128 -11.86 7.07 15.56
CA VAL A 128 -11.79 6.54 14.19
C VAL A 128 -10.35 6.60 13.68
N VAL A 129 -9.67 7.73 13.88
CA VAL A 129 -8.26 7.90 13.53
C VAL A 129 -7.39 6.83 14.20
N GLU A 130 -7.58 6.63 15.51
CA GLU A 130 -6.85 5.61 16.28
C GLU A 130 -7.14 4.19 15.78
N ARG A 131 -8.40 3.91 15.42
CA ARG A 131 -8.79 2.61 14.88
C ARG A 131 -8.17 2.36 13.51
N PHE A 132 -8.15 3.36 12.62
CA PHE A 132 -7.46 3.26 11.33
C PHE A 132 -5.96 3.06 11.54
N ALA A 133 -5.32 3.82 12.43
CA ALA A 133 -3.91 3.66 12.76
C ALA A 133 -3.60 2.24 13.27
N GLY A 134 -4.46 1.67 14.13
CA GLY A 134 -4.35 0.28 14.59
C GLY A 134 -4.48 -0.77 13.48
N MET A 135 -5.13 -0.41 12.36
CA MET A 135 -5.22 -1.23 11.15
C MET A 135 -4.10 -0.92 10.13
N GLY A 136 -3.10 -0.12 10.51
CA GLY A 136 -2.00 0.25 9.62
C GLY A 136 -2.41 1.19 8.48
N SER A 137 -3.47 1.97 8.66
CA SER A 137 -4.01 2.91 7.68
C SER A 137 -4.11 4.31 8.28
N GLU A 138 -3.96 5.33 7.46
CA GLU A 138 -4.18 6.73 7.84
C GLU A 138 -5.57 7.18 7.40
N ALA A 139 -6.29 7.88 8.28
CA ALA A 139 -7.54 8.53 7.90
C ALA A 139 -7.22 9.71 6.98
N ALA A 140 -7.78 9.71 5.77
CA ALA A 140 -7.55 10.74 4.76
C ALA A 140 -8.89 11.42 4.40
N PRO A 141 -9.34 12.44 5.15
CA PRO A 141 -10.51 13.20 4.79
C PRO A 141 -10.29 13.95 3.48
N GLY A 142 -11.33 14.05 2.68
CA GLY A 142 -11.27 14.73 1.38
C GLY A 142 -12.65 14.81 0.74
N ASP A 143 -12.79 15.61 -0.30
CA ASP A 143 -14.04 15.73 -1.05
C ASP A 143 -14.07 14.79 -2.27
N ALA A 144 -15.24 14.73 -2.94
CA ALA A 144 -15.44 13.89 -4.12
C ALA A 144 -14.48 14.28 -5.27
N ALA A 145 -14.17 15.57 -5.43
CA ALA A 145 -13.27 16.04 -6.48
C ALA A 145 -11.80 15.65 -6.16
N GLU A 146 -11.41 15.67 -4.91
CA GLU A 146 -10.10 15.15 -4.48
C GLU A 146 -9.97 13.66 -4.73
N LEU A 147 -10.99 12.87 -4.39
CA LEU A 147 -10.99 11.43 -4.67
C LEU A 147 -10.91 11.17 -6.17
N GLU A 148 -11.66 11.91 -7.00
CA GLU A 148 -11.59 11.78 -8.46
C GLU A 148 -10.18 12.09 -8.99
N ARG A 149 -9.55 13.17 -8.54
CA ARG A 149 -8.15 13.50 -8.91
C ARG A 149 -7.18 12.39 -8.49
N THR A 150 -7.33 11.89 -7.26
CA THR A 150 -6.52 10.79 -6.75
C THR A 150 -6.69 9.54 -7.62
N MET A 151 -7.91 9.15 -7.94
CA MET A 151 -8.19 7.99 -8.80
C MET A 151 -7.54 8.12 -10.17
N ARG A 152 -7.67 9.27 -10.83
CA ARG A 152 -7.06 9.52 -12.15
C ARG A 152 -5.53 9.43 -12.07
N THR A 153 -4.93 10.11 -11.12
CA THR A 153 -3.47 10.09 -10.92
C THR A 153 -2.96 8.69 -10.60
N GLN A 154 -3.64 7.99 -9.72
CA GLN A 154 -3.24 6.64 -9.31
C GLN A 154 -3.42 5.62 -10.44
N LEU A 155 -4.46 5.76 -11.27
CA LEU A 155 -4.64 4.91 -12.44
C LEU A 155 -3.43 5.00 -13.39
N ASP A 156 -2.94 6.22 -13.63
CA ASP A 156 -1.76 6.45 -14.47
C ASP A 156 -0.48 5.90 -13.81
N VAL A 157 -0.29 6.16 -12.51
CA VAL A 157 0.88 5.70 -11.76
C VAL A 157 0.94 4.16 -11.74
N TRP A 158 -0.13 3.51 -11.29
CA TRP A 158 -0.17 2.04 -11.22
C TRP A 158 -0.12 1.40 -12.59
N GLY A 159 -0.84 1.95 -13.58
CA GLY A 159 -0.79 1.46 -14.97
C GLY A 159 0.61 1.52 -15.58
N ARG A 160 1.37 2.58 -15.29
CA ARG A 160 2.78 2.67 -15.69
C ARG A 160 3.63 1.64 -14.97
N LYS A 161 3.49 1.49 -13.65
CA LYS A 161 4.27 0.54 -12.86
C LYS A 161 4.01 -0.92 -13.26
N VAL A 162 2.77 -1.28 -13.55
CA VAL A 162 2.40 -2.59 -14.08
C VAL A 162 3.13 -2.88 -15.41
N ARG A 163 3.13 -1.92 -16.34
CA ARG A 163 3.84 -2.07 -17.63
C ARG A 163 5.36 -2.14 -17.45
N GLU A 164 5.94 -1.26 -16.64
CA GLU A 164 7.38 -1.26 -16.33
C GLU A 164 7.84 -2.57 -15.69
N ALA A 165 6.97 -3.17 -14.87
CA ALA A 165 7.20 -4.47 -14.22
C ALA A 165 7.00 -5.68 -15.14
N GLY A 166 6.53 -5.49 -16.36
CA GLY A 166 6.24 -6.58 -17.31
C GLY A 166 5.06 -7.46 -16.88
N ILE A 167 4.18 -6.95 -16.01
CA ILE A 167 3.01 -7.69 -15.55
C ILE A 167 1.91 -7.56 -16.59
N THR A 168 1.49 -8.70 -17.17
CA THR A 168 0.30 -8.76 -18.05
C THR A 168 -0.94 -8.97 -17.20
N PRO A 169 -2.00 -8.14 -17.37
CA PRO A 169 -3.30 -8.42 -16.75
C PRO A 169 -3.84 -9.78 -17.21
N GLU A 170 -4.38 -10.54 -16.27
CA GLU A 170 -5.12 -11.78 -16.56
C GLU A 170 -6.54 -11.46 -17.05
#